data_9f757e17fe119bb7b738494b92a312a5
#
_entry.id   9f757e17fe119bb7b738494b92a312a5
#
_cell.length_a   1.000
_cell.length_b   1.000
_cell.length_c   1.000
_cell.angle_alpha   90.00
_cell.angle_beta   90.00
_cell.angle_gamma   90.00
#
_symmetry.space_group_name_H-M   'P 1'
#
loop_
_entity.id
_entity.type
_entity.pdbx_description
1 polymer ?
#
loop_
_entity_poly.entity_id
_entity_poly.type
_entity_poly.pdbx_seq_one_letter_code
_entity_poly.pdbx_strand_id
1 'polypeptide(L)'
;LKLFEFMKRYWDRFAEVYHETHGVALAAGEKRTLVVNTCIADSHEEAVASVRNGHDEFWKFLGPYGWSKGYMGEGGKPAEAGLIPSLEESLDNKVWLVGTADEVAEQIQWYRDYLGGVDNLVLFPAMPGDSYNKVDDQLHRIAEGVLPQLS
;
A
#
# COMPACT_ATOMS: atom_id res chain seq x y z
N LEU A 1 1.21 8.56 9.98
CA LEU A 1 1.56 7.79 8.77
C LEU A 1 2.14 8.69 7.72
N LYS A 2 3.45 8.80 7.71
CA LYS A 2 4.18 9.81 6.91
C LYS A 2 3.93 9.69 5.40
N LEU A 3 3.90 8.46 4.86
CA LEU A 3 3.66 8.24 3.44
C LEU A 3 2.23 8.64 3.04
N PHE A 4 1.23 8.21 3.81
CA PHE A 4 -0.17 8.50 3.48
C PHE A 4 -0.56 9.96 3.68
N GLU A 5 0.04 10.67 4.65
CA GLU A 5 -0.11 12.13 4.77
C GLU A 5 0.44 12.85 3.54
N PHE A 6 1.59 12.38 3.04
CA PHE A 6 2.20 12.90 1.83
C PHE A 6 1.31 12.63 0.61
N MET A 7 0.85 11.39 0.43
CA MET A 7 -0.05 11.02 -0.68
C MET A 7 -1.33 11.84 -0.64
N LYS A 8 -1.96 11.98 0.54
CA LYS A 8 -3.18 12.77 0.69
C LYS A 8 -2.99 14.20 0.21
N ARG A 9 -1.90 14.87 0.61
CA ARG A 9 -1.59 16.24 0.15
C ARG A 9 -1.43 16.32 -1.36
N TYR A 10 -0.80 15.32 -2.00
CA TYR A 10 -0.69 15.30 -3.47
C TYR A 10 -2.04 15.10 -4.14
N TRP A 11 -2.85 14.21 -3.63
CA TRP A 11 -4.19 13.98 -4.17
C TRP A 11 -5.10 15.18 -3.98
N ASP A 12 -5.03 15.85 -2.84
CA ASP A 12 -5.79 17.08 -2.62
C ASP A 12 -5.33 18.18 -3.59
N ARG A 13 -4.01 18.35 -3.76
CA ARG A 13 -3.48 19.30 -4.76
C ARG A 13 -3.85 18.92 -6.19
N PHE A 14 -3.83 17.64 -6.54
CA PHE A 14 -4.30 17.18 -7.84
C PHE A 14 -5.77 17.56 -8.08
N ALA A 15 -6.63 17.34 -7.10
CA ALA A 15 -8.05 17.68 -7.21
C ALA A 15 -8.28 19.20 -7.40
N GLU A 16 -7.52 20.05 -6.69
CA GLU A 16 -7.55 21.51 -6.88
C GLU A 16 -7.15 21.89 -8.31
N VAL A 17 -5.99 21.41 -8.79
CA VAL A 17 -5.50 21.71 -10.15
C VAL A 17 -6.44 21.17 -11.21
N TYR A 18 -7.02 19.99 -10.99
CA TYR A 18 -8.03 19.43 -11.88
C TYR A 18 -9.25 20.34 -12.00
N HIS A 19 -9.75 20.83 -10.85
CA HIS A 19 -10.87 21.81 -10.84
C HIS A 19 -10.50 23.13 -11.53
N GLU A 20 -9.32 23.69 -11.25
CA GLU A 20 -8.83 24.92 -11.87
C GLU A 20 -8.75 24.78 -13.42
N THR A 21 -8.35 23.59 -13.90
CA THR A 21 -8.10 23.34 -15.32
C THR A 21 -9.37 22.98 -16.11
N HIS A 22 -10.25 22.20 -15.48
CA HIS A 22 -11.43 21.61 -16.15
C HIS A 22 -12.77 22.21 -15.71
N GLY A 23 -12.80 23.03 -14.67
CA GLY A 23 -14.03 23.63 -14.14
C GLY A 23 -14.94 22.63 -13.42
N VAL A 24 -14.46 21.40 -13.16
CA VAL A 24 -15.24 20.31 -12.54
C VAL A 24 -14.52 19.83 -11.28
N ALA A 25 -15.26 19.77 -10.17
CA ALA A 25 -14.75 19.18 -8.94
C ALA A 25 -14.82 17.66 -8.99
N LEU A 26 -13.76 17.00 -8.55
CA LEU A 26 -13.73 15.54 -8.40
C LEU A 26 -14.56 15.13 -7.16
N ALA A 27 -15.29 14.02 -7.28
CA ALA A 27 -15.93 13.38 -6.15
C ALA A 27 -14.89 12.76 -5.18
N ALA A 28 -15.32 12.40 -3.99
CA ALA A 28 -14.46 11.75 -3.00
C ALA A 28 -13.85 10.45 -3.57
N GLY A 29 -12.54 10.34 -3.57
CA GLY A 29 -11.81 9.19 -4.10
C GLY A 29 -11.66 9.15 -5.63
N GLU A 30 -12.39 9.96 -6.38
CA GLU A 30 -12.38 9.94 -7.85
C GLU A 30 -10.97 10.17 -8.42
N LYS A 31 -10.58 9.33 -9.38
CA LYS A 31 -9.25 9.31 -10.03
C LYS A 31 -8.08 9.03 -9.09
N ARG A 32 -8.35 8.46 -7.91
CA ARG A 32 -7.32 8.04 -6.96
C ARG A 32 -7.06 6.56 -7.10
N THR A 33 -5.83 6.21 -7.46
CA THR A 33 -5.37 4.81 -7.54
C THR A 33 -4.30 4.57 -6.48
N LEU A 34 -4.52 3.57 -5.64
CA LEU A 34 -3.54 3.11 -4.66
C LEU A 34 -3.03 1.73 -5.08
N VAL A 35 -1.71 1.56 -5.13
CA VAL A 35 -1.05 0.27 -5.36
C VAL A 35 -0.39 -0.17 -4.07
N VAL A 36 -0.66 -1.38 -3.61
CA VAL A 36 -0.17 -1.88 -2.32
C VAL A 36 0.31 -3.31 -2.45
N ASN A 37 1.50 -3.59 -1.93
CA ASN A 37 2.00 -4.95 -1.78
C ASN A 37 1.15 -5.70 -0.77
N THR A 38 0.80 -6.96 -1.07
CA THR A 38 -0.17 -7.73 -0.29
C THR A 38 0.35 -9.14 -0.03
N CYS A 39 0.20 -9.63 1.20
CA CYS A 39 0.46 -11.03 1.54
C CYS A 39 -0.56 -11.51 2.58
N ILE A 40 -1.28 -12.57 2.26
CA ILE A 40 -2.34 -13.14 3.09
C ILE A 40 -1.98 -14.57 3.50
N ALA A 41 -2.15 -14.89 4.79
CA ALA A 41 -1.97 -16.26 5.30
C ALA A 41 -3.06 -16.60 6.32
N ASP A 42 -3.00 -17.81 6.88
CA ASP A 42 -3.98 -18.27 7.87
C ASP A 42 -3.77 -17.62 9.23
N SER A 43 -2.57 -17.07 9.49
CA SER A 43 -2.27 -16.24 10.65
C SER A 43 -1.43 -15.02 10.28
N HIS A 44 -1.46 -14.00 11.16
CA HIS A 44 -0.62 -12.81 11.01
C HIS A 44 0.88 -13.16 10.97
N GLU A 45 1.31 -14.02 11.87
CA GLU A 45 2.70 -14.44 11.98
C GLU A 45 3.19 -15.17 10.72
N GLU A 46 2.35 -16.02 10.13
CA GLU A 46 2.68 -16.70 8.86
C GLU A 46 2.77 -15.71 7.70
N ALA A 47 1.86 -14.75 7.61
CA ALA A 47 1.88 -13.72 6.58
C ALA A 47 3.18 -12.88 6.67
N VAL A 48 3.54 -12.43 7.88
CA VAL A 48 4.78 -11.68 8.14
C VAL A 48 6.02 -12.50 7.79
N ALA A 49 6.06 -13.76 8.21
CA ALA A 49 7.18 -14.65 7.89
C ALA A 49 7.32 -14.89 6.38
N SER A 50 6.18 -15.06 5.70
CA SER A 50 6.13 -15.31 4.25
C SER A 50 6.60 -14.13 3.40
N VAL A 51 6.36 -12.90 3.84
CA VAL A 51 6.66 -11.69 3.06
C VAL A 51 8.06 -11.14 3.32
N ARG A 52 8.70 -11.49 4.43
CA ARG A 52 9.96 -10.88 4.90
C ARG A 52 11.05 -10.87 3.85
N ASN A 53 11.36 -12.02 3.28
CA ASN A 53 12.41 -12.09 2.27
C ASN A 53 12.07 -11.27 1.01
N GLY A 54 10.83 -11.31 0.57
CA GLY A 54 10.35 -10.54 -0.58
C GLY A 54 10.41 -9.03 -0.33
N HIS A 55 10.07 -8.59 0.88
CA HIS A 55 10.20 -7.20 1.31
C HIS A 55 11.65 -6.72 1.26
N ASP A 56 12.57 -7.50 1.81
CA ASP A 56 13.98 -7.13 1.86
C ASP A 56 14.60 -7.05 0.45
N GLU A 57 14.28 -8.01 -0.42
CA GLU A 57 14.74 -7.99 -1.82
C GLU A 57 14.11 -6.85 -2.62
N PHE A 58 12.83 -6.54 -2.39
CA PHE A 58 12.15 -5.39 -2.99
C PHE A 58 12.87 -4.07 -2.67
N TRP A 59 13.20 -3.84 -1.40
CA TRP A 59 13.87 -2.61 -0.98
C TRP A 59 15.35 -2.59 -1.35
N LYS A 60 16.04 -3.71 -1.36
CA LYS A 60 17.40 -3.78 -1.93
C LYS A 60 17.43 -3.33 -3.38
N PHE A 61 16.42 -3.70 -4.16
CA PHE A 61 16.31 -3.32 -5.56
C PHE A 61 15.91 -1.84 -5.71
N LEU A 62 14.90 -1.37 -5.01
CA LEU A 62 14.32 -0.05 -5.21
C LEU A 62 14.96 1.07 -4.38
N GLY A 63 15.57 0.74 -3.24
CA GLY A 63 16.20 1.71 -2.35
C GLY A 63 17.24 2.60 -3.06
N PRO A 64 18.18 2.05 -3.85
CA PRO A 64 19.16 2.84 -4.58
C PRO A 64 18.57 3.86 -5.56
N TYR A 65 17.37 3.58 -6.08
CA TYR A 65 16.65 4.52 -6.98
C TYR A 65 15.86 5.60 -6.24
N GLY A 66 15.94 5.62 -4.91
CA GLY A 66 15.30 6.64 -4.08
C GLY A 66 13.79 6.47 -3.92
N TRP A 67 13.25 5.27 -4.09
CA TRP A 67 11.83 4.97 -3.89
C TRP A 67 11.38 5.19 -2.43
N SER A 68 12.30 5.05 -1.48
CA SER A 68 12.05 5.33 -0.06
C SER A 68 11.87 6.83 0.25
N LYS A 69 12.15 7.73 -0.68
CA LYS A 69 11.97 9.19 -0.48
C LYS A 69 10.53 9.59 -0.19
N GLY A 70 9.55 8.80 -0.59
CA GLY A 70 8.14 8.98 -0.23
C GLY A 70 7.86 8.75 1.25
N TYR A 71 8.73 8.04 1.97
CA TYR A 71 8.70 7.98 3.43
C TYR A 71 9.19 9.31 3.97
N MET A 72 8.31 10.04 4.63
CA MET A 72 8.69 11.32 5.23
C MET A 72 9.60 11.08 6.43
N GLY A 73 10.75 11.71 6.45
CA GLY A 73 11.63 11.82 7.59
C GLY A 73 11.02 12.69 8.71
N GLU A 74 11.81 13.03 9.69
CA GLU A 74 11.39 13.92 10.78
C GLU A 74 10.99 15.31 10.26
N GLY A 75 9.99 15.92 10.91
CA GLY A 75 9.52 17.24 10.58
C GLY A 75 8.82 17.38 9.21
N GLY A 76 8.30 16.28 8.64
CA GLY A 76 7.59 16.31 7.37
C GLY A 76 8.48 16.48 6.14
N LYS A 77 9.79 16.33 6.29
CA LYS A 77 10.75 16.33 5.18
C LYS A 77 10.79 14.95 4.52
N PRO A 78 11.09 14.84 3.22
CA PRO A 78 11.34 13.55 2.58
C PRO A 78 12.44 12.78 3.33
N ALA A 79 12.33 11.46 3.37
CA ALA A 79 13.38 10.61 3.90
C ALA A 79 14.68 10.78 3.09
N GLU A 80 15.82 10.53 3.73
CA GLU A 80 17.12 10.58 3.05
C GLU A 80 17.19 9.54 1.93
N ALA A 81 17.98 9.86 0.90
CA ALA A 81 18.22 8.91 -0.18
C ALA A 81 18.96 7.68 0.37
N GLY A 82 18.44 6.49 0.06
CA GLY A 82 19.03 5.23 0.52
C GLY A 82 18.43 4.69 1.84
N LEU A 83 17.48 5.40 2.46
CA LEU A 83 16.72 4.81 3.55
C LEU A 83 16.02 3.52 3.05
N ILE A 84 16.26 2.42 3.75
CA ILE A 84 15.56 1.15 3.55
C ILE A 84 14.70 0.93 4.79
N PRO A 85 13.36 1.01 4.68
CA PRO A 85 12.50 0.75 5.82
C PRO A 85 12.58 -0.73 6.22
N SER A 86 12.51 -1.03 7.50
CA SER A 86 12.32 -2.39 7.97
C SER A 86 10.91 -2.89 7.63
N LEU A 87 10.70 -4.20 7.66
CA LEU A 87 9.36 -4.76 7.48
C LEU A 87 8.41 -4.24 8.56
N GLU A 88 8.85 -4.20 9.81
CA GLU A 88 8.08 -3.70 10.94
C GLU A 88 7.65 -2.24 10.72
N GLU A 89 8.55 -1.36 10.27
CA GLU A 89 8.21 0.02 9.92
C GLU A 89 7.21 0.09 8.77
N SER A 90 7.32 -0.80 7.77
CA SER A 90 6.38 -0.87 6.65
C SER A 90 5.00 -1.32 7.10
N LEU A 91 4.89 -2.25 8.04
CA LEU A 91 3.62 -2.72 8.61
C LEU A 91 3.00 -1.69 9.55
N ASP A 92 3.77 -1.11 10.47
CA ASP A 92 3.32 -0.07 11.40
C ASP A 92 2.78 1.17 10.65
N ASN A 93 3.40 1.50 9.53
CA ASN A 93 2.95 2.59 8.66
C ASN A 93 1.89 2.16 7.64
N LYS A 94 1.39 0.92 7.72
CA LYS A 94 0.34 0.37 6.82
C LYS A 94 0.68 0.47 5.33
N VAL A 95 1.96 0.44 4.98
CA VAL A 95 2.42 0.57 3.58
C VAL A 95 2.30 -0.75 2.83
N TRP A 96 2.25 -1.85 3.56
CA TRP A 96 2.04 -3.20 3.07
C TRP A 96 0.81 -3.80 3.73
N LEU A 97 -0.01 -4.50 2.96
CA LEU A 97 -1.17 -5.26 3.42
C LEU A 97 -0.73 -6.69 3.76
N VAL A 98 -0.49 -6.96 5.02
CA VAL A 98 0.03 -8.27 5.47
C VAL A 98 -0.75 -8.76 6.67
N GLY A 99 -1.28 -9.98 6.58
CA GLY A 99 -2.05 -10.56 7.68
C GLY A 99 -3.03 -11.61 7.22
N THR A 100 -4.05 -11.86 8.02
CA THR A 100 -5.21 -12.67 7.64
C THR A 100 -6.10 -11.91 6.65
N ALA A 101 -7.05 -12.60 6.02
CA ALA A 101 -8.00 -11.96 5.12
C ALA A 101 -8.81 -10.84 5.82
N ASP A 102 -9.18 -11.06 7.07
CA ASP A 102 -9.94 -10.09 7.89
C ASP A 102 -9.09 -8.84 8.18
N GLU A 103 -7.84 -9.02 8.63
CA GLU A 103 -6.90 -7.90 8.89
C GLU A 103 -6.65 -7.07 7.62
N VAL A 104 -6.51 -7.74 6.48
CA VAL A 104 -6.32 -7.07 5.18
C VAL A 104 -7.57 -6.29 4.78
N ALA A 105 -8.77 -6.86 4.95
CA ALA A 105 -10.02 -6.17 4.66
C ALA A 105 -10.21 -4.92 5.56
N GLU A 106 -9.95 -5.04 6.86
CA GLU A 106 -9.98 -3.91 7.81
C GLU A 106 -8.99 -2.81 7.41
N GLN A 107 -7.78 -3.18 7.00
CA GLN A 107 -6.77 -2.21 6.57
C GLN A 107 -7.15 -1.51 5.26
N ILE A 108 -7.82 -2.20 4.33
CA ILE A 108 -8.37 -1.58 3.11
C ILE A 108 -9.48 -0.58 3.47
N GLN A 109 -10.34 -0.91 4.42
CA GLN A 109 -11.35 0.04 4.90
C GLN A 109 -10.69 1.26 5.54
N TRP A 110 -9.64 1.06 6.33
CA TRP A 110 -8.86 2.16 6.87
C TRP A 110 -8.28 3.08 5.76
N TYR A 111 -7.79 2.54 4.63
CA TYR A 111 -7.34 3.36 3.51
C TYR A 111 -8.47 4.23 2.94
N ARG A 112 -9.65 3.65 2.75
CA ARG A 112 -10.83 4.38 2.25
C ARG A 112 -11.16 5.56 3.16
N ASP A 113 -11.19 5.33 4.46
CA ASP A 113 -11.56 6.34 5.45
C ASP A 113 -10.49 7.43 5.58
N TYR A 114 -9.24 7.03 5.75
CA TYR A 114 -8.12 7.95 5.97
C TYR A 114 -7.84 8.83 4.74
N LEU A 115 -7.89 8.26 3.56
CA LEU A 115 -7.57 8.95 2.31
C LEU A 115 -8.78 9.70 1.72
N GLY A 116 -9.96 9.56 2.29
CA GLY A 116 -11.18 10.18 1.78
C GLY A 116 -11.65 9.57 0.46
N GLY A 117 -11.55 8.24 0.36
CA GLY A 117 -11.93 7.46 -0.81
C GLY A 117 -10.75 7.09 -1.71
N VAL A 118 -10.89 5.93 -2.35
CA VAL A 118 -9.96 5.39 -3.36
C VAL A 118 -10.81 4.78 -4.48
N ASP A 119 -10.61 5.24 -5.70
CA ASP A 119 -11.36 4.77 -6.87
C ASP A 119 -10.89 3.39 -7.34
N ASN A 120 -9.56 3.21 -7.36
CA ASN A 120 -8.95 1.95 -7.72
C ASN A 120 -7.92 1.52 -6.67
N LEU A 121 -8.08 0.30 -6.16
CA LEU A 121 -7.07 -0.36 -5.33
C LEU A 121 -6.44 -1.50 -6.13
N VAL A 122 -5.14 -1.43 -6.34
CA VAL A 122 -4.37 -2.48 -6.99
C VAL A 122 -3.60 -3.24 -5.91
N LEU A 123 -3.98 -4.48 -5.68
CA LEU A 123 -3.27 -5.40 -4.79
C LEU A 123 -2.16 -6.10 -5.58
N PHE A 124 -0.95 -6.03 -5.07
CA PHE A 124 0.23 -6.63 -5.68
C PHE A 124 0.70 -7.83 -4.83
N PRO A 125 0.26 -9.06 -5.13
CA PRO A 125 0.48 -10.24 -4.29
C PRO A 125 1.78 -10.98 -4.60
N ALA A 126 2.55 -10.52 -5.59
CA ALA A 126 3.78 -11.18 -6.03
C ALA A 126 5.01 -10.47 -5.47
N MET A 127 5.86 -11.19 -4.76
CA MET A 127 7.11 -10.68 -4.23
C MET A 127 8.30 -11.28 -4.98
N PRO A 128 9.47 -10.59 -5.00
CA PRO A 128 10.68 -11.16 -5.56
C PRO A 128 10.99 -12.53 -4.95
N GLY A 129 11.13 -13.54 -5.81
CA GLY A 129 11.39 -14.91 -5.40
C GLY A 129 10.15 -15.79 -5.16
N ASP A 130 8.96 -15.26 -5.25
CA ASP A 130 7.74 -16.05 -5.12
C ASP A 130 7.55 -17.02 -6.29
N SER A 131 7.10 -18.24 -5.99
CA SER A 131 6.72 -19.21 -7.00
C SER A 131 5.36 -18.87 -7.62
N TYR A 132 5.09 -19.38 -8.82
CA TYR A 132 3.79 -19.24 -9.47
C TYR A 132 2.64 -19.74 -8.57
N ASN A 133 2.82 -20.91 -7.93
CA ASN A 133 1.80 -21.49 -7.04
C ASN A 133 1.49 -20.57 -5.83
N LYS A 134 2.50 -19.88 -5.30
CA LYS A 134 2.30 -18.93 -4.22
C LYS A 134 1.49 -17.72 -4.68
N VAL A 135 1.77 -17.20 -5.86
CA VAL A 135 1.00 -16.08 -6.43
C VAL A 135 -0.44 -16.48 -6.70
N ASP A 136 -0.66 -17.68 -7.23
CA ASP A 136 -2.00 -18.23 -7.47
C ASP A 136 -2.80 -18.40 -6.16
N ASP A 137 -2.17 -18.97 -5.11
CA ASP A 137 -2.77 -19.04 -3.76
C ASP A 137 -3.17 -17.64 -3.24
N GLN A 138 -2.31 -16.64 -3.40
CA GLN A 138 -2.62 -15.28 -2.98
C GLN A 138 -3.82 -14.68 -3.75
N LEU A 139 -3.95 -14.95 -5.04
CA LEU A 139 -5.11 -14.49 -5.82
C LEU A 139 -6.41 -15.14 -5.33
N HIS A 140 -6.38 -16.42 -4.98
CA HIS A 140 -7.54 -17.11 -4.37
C HIS A 140 -7.88 -16.52 -3.01
N ARG A 141 -6.91 -16.31 -2.12
CA ARG A 141 -7.12 -15.68 -0.80
C ARG A 141 -7.72 -14.28 -0.90
N ILE A 142 -7.30 -13.49 -1.87
CA ILE A 142 -7.89 -12.18 -2.15
C ILE A 142 -9.34 -12.34 -2.62
N ALA A 143 -9.58 -13.18 -3.61
CA ALA A 143 -10.90 -13.33 -4.23
C ALA A 143 -11.95 -13.90 -3.28
N GLU A 144 -11.58 -14.89 -2.48
CA GLU A 144 -12.51 -15.64 -1.62
C GLU A 144 -12.56 -15.08 -0.19
N GLY A 145 -11.45 -14.54 0.31
CA GLY A 145 -11.34 -14.07 1.69
C GLY A 145 -11.53 -12.56 1.86
N VAL A 146 -10.98 -11.75 0.97
CA VAL A 146 -10.97 -10.28 1.14
C VAL A 146 -12.10 -9.60 0.39
N LEU A 147 -12.27 -9.87 -0.91
CA LEU A 147 -13.24 -9.14 -1.72
C LEU A 147 -14.68 -9.21 -1.21
N PRO A 148 -15.19 -10.36 -0.67
CA PRO A 148 -16.54 -10.41 -0.13
C PRO A 148 -16.79 -9.48 1.06
N GLN A 149 -15.74 -9.09 1.77
CA GLN A 149 -15.82 -8.20 2.95
C GLN A 149 -15.82 -6.70 2.57
N LEU A 150 -15.50 -6.38 1.31
CA LEU A 150 -15.35 -4.98 0.84
C LEU A 150 -16.60 -4.45 0.13
N SER A 151 -17.62 -5.26 -0.03
CA SER A 151 -18.88 -4.94 -0.71
C SER A 151 -19.85 -4.10 0.15
#